data_e438614ada1cc3b8c41abfec2ee7cd6b
#
_entry.id   e438614ada1cc3b8c41abfec2ee7cd6b
#
_cell.length_a   1.000
_cell.length_b   1.000
_cell.length_c   1.000
_cell.angle_alpha   90.00
_cell.angle_beta   90.00
_cell.angle_gamma   90.00
#
_symmetry.space_group_name_H-M   'P 1'
#
loop_
_entity.id
_entity.type
_entity.pdbx_description
1 polymer ?
#
loop_
_entity_poly.entity_id
_entity_poly.type
_entity_poly.pdbx_seq_one_letter_code
_entity_poly.pdbx_strand_id
1 'polypeptide(L)'
;MKRSSIRFIVILAALLFSALLALQTIWVMRAYRLQETQINYDINRSLKLVSNEIQLHLGDSSYLNDPVNQIDKSTFVVKIIEPLDPYYAEQVLTRAFKNQEINLDFEYNLYDCFNDSVIYTKAVYINKGKALEKDDPSVKVNWKSEDGHYFSVYFPNKSEMVFGRLKFWFYSSILLLIIVLFFTYVINIILRQKRLSEIKTDFINNMTHELKTPISTIALSSEVLI
;
A
#
# COMPACT_ATOMS: atom_id res chain seq x y z
N MET A 1 13.72 -8.66 -41.47
CA MET A 1 13.41 -9.52 -40.30
C MET A 1 12.18 -10.35 -40.62
N LYS A 2 12.21 -11.66 -40.39
CA LYS A 2 11.03 -12.52 -40.64
C LYS A 2 9.85 -12.12 -39.72
N ARG A 3 8.62 -12.20 -40.21
CA ARG A 3 7.39 -11.93 -39.42
C ARG A 3 7.37 -12.69 -38.08
N SER A 4 7.99 -13.88 -38.04
CA SER A 4 8.16 -14.69 -36.84
C SER A 4 9.02 -14.01 -35.76
N SER A 5 10.13 -13.35 -36.14
CA SER A 5 11.02 -12.67 -35.18
C SER A 5 10.34 -11.46 -34.52
N ILE A 6 9.46 -10.75 -35.23
CA ILE A 6 8.70 -9.62 -34.69
C ILE A 6 7.69 -10.11 -33.64
N ARG A 7 6.94 -11.18 -33.96
CA ARG A 7 5.99 -11.79 -33.03
C ARG A 7 6.69 -12.26 -31.75
N PHE A 8 7.86 -12.90 -31.91
CA PHE A 8 8.64 -13.35 -30.76
C PHE A 8 9.06 -12.19 -29.86
N ILE A 9 9.58 -11.08 -30.44
CA ILE A 9 9.97 -9.88 -29.66
C ILE A 9 8.77 -9.29 -28.93
N VAL A 10 7.60 -9.17 -29.57
CA VAL A 10 6.38 -8.63 -28.95
C VAL A 10 5.91 -9.52 -27.79
N ILE A 11 5.90 -10.83 -27.98
CA ILE A 11 5.50 -11.79 -26.92
C ILE A 11 6.50 -11.74 -25.76
N LEU A 12 7.80 -11.70 -26.05
CA LEU A 12 8.82 -11.59 -25.02
C LEU A 12 8.71 -10.29 -24.23
N ALA A 13 8.48 -9.15 -24.90
CA ALA A 13 8.26 -7.87 -24.27
C ALA A 13 7.01 -7.88 -23.38
N ALA A 14 5.90 -8.43 -23.85
CA ALA A 14 4.66 -8.55 -23.06
C ALA A 14 4.87 -9.42 -21.82
N LEU A 15 5.62 -10.51 -21.94
CA LEU A 15 5.94 -11.40 -20.83
C LEU A 15 6.84 -10.71 -19.79
N LEU A 16 7.85 -9.98 -20.24
CA LEU A 16 8.73 -9.21 -19.35
C LEU A 16 7.95 -8.11 -18.63
N PHE A 17 7.04 -7.38 -19.29
CA PHE A 17 6.23 -6.37 -18.68
C PHE A 17 5.25 -6.96 -17.65
N SER A 18 4.61 -8.08 -17.95
CA SER A 18 3.72 -8.76 -17.00
C SER A 18 4.48 -9.25 -15.77
N ALA A 19 5.67 -9.81 -15.94
CA ALA A 19 6.53 -10.23 -14.84
C ALA A 19 6.95 -9.04 -13.96
N LEU A 20 7.26 -7.90 -14.57
CA LEU A 20 7.65 -6.68 -13.87
C LEU A 20 6.49 -6.10 -13.06
N LEU A 21 5.26 -6.08 -13.61
CA LEU A 21 4.06 -5.65 -12.88
C LEU A 21 3.74 -6.60 -11.70
N ALA A 22 3.89 -7.91 -11.89
CA ALA A 22 3.70 -8.88 -10.82
C ALA A 22 4.72 -8.67 -9.69
N LEU A 23 5.97 -8.45 -10.02
CA LEU A 23 7.05 -8.18 -9.07
C LEU A 23 6.80 -6.87 -8.31
N GLN A 24 6.35 -5.82 -8.99
CA GLN A 24 5.96 -4.54 -8.39
C GLN A 24 4.82 -4.72 -7.37
N THR A 25 3.80 -5.50 -7.71
CA THR A 25 2.69 -5.79 -6.80
C THR A 25 3.16 -6.50 -5.54
N ILE A 26 4.06 -7.48 -5.68
CA ILE A 26 4.65 -8.19 -4.54
C ILE A 26 5.43 -7.23 -3.64
N TRP A 27 6.21 -6.31 -4.20
CA TRP A 27 6.97 -5.33 -3.43
C TRP A 27 6.08 -4.36 -2.67
N VAL A 28 5.01 -3.84 -3.31
CA VAL A 28 4.04 -2.96 -2.64
C VAL A 28 3.34 -3.68 -1.48
N MET A 29 2.94 -4.94 -1.67
CA MET A 29 2.33 -5.73 -0.60
C MET A 29 3.31 -6.00 0.56
N ARG A 30 4.57 -6.28 0.28
CA ARG A 30 5.61 -6.43 1.31
C ARG A 30 5.85 -5.14 2.06
N ALA A 31 5.96 -4.01 1.36
CA ALA A 31 6.12 -2.69 1.98
C ALA A 31 4.93 -2.35 2.88
N TYR A 32 3.70 -2.65 2.46
CA TYR A 32 2.50 -2.47 3.28
C TYR A 32 2.58 -3.28 4.57
N ARG A 33 2.84 -4.59 4.48
CA ARG A 33 2.94 -5.47 5.66
C ARG A 33 4.04 -5.01 6.62
N LEU A 34 5.19 -4.61 6.08
CA LEU A 34 6.30 -4.12 6.89
C LEU A 34 5.91 -2.87 7.68
N GLN A 35 5.26 -1.89 7.03
CA GLN A 35 4.79 -0.67 7.68
C GLN A 35 3.70 -0.94 8.72
N GLU A 36 2.75 -1.84 8.42
CA GLU A 36 1.71 -2.25 9.37
C GLU A 36 2.34 -2.91 10.61
N THR A 37 3.30 -3.81 10.41
CA THR A 37 4.00 -4.48 11.52
C THR A 37 4.79 -3.47 12.36
N GLN A 38 5.47 -2.52 11.72
CA GLN A 38 6.21 -1.49 12.43
C GLN A 38 5.29 -0.60 13.28
N ILE A 39 4.17 -0.14 12.72
CA ILE A 39 3.18 0.65 13.48
C ILE A 39 2.60 -0.15 14.65
N ASN A 40 2.30 -1.44 14.45
CA ASN A 40 1.82 -2.30 15.54
C ASN A 40 2.87 -2.45 16.64
N TYR A 41 4.13 -2.60 16.27
CA TYR A 41 5.23 -2.68 17.24
C TYR A 41 5.36 -1.37 18.04
N ASP A 42 5.30 -0.22 17.37
CA ASP A 42 5.42 1.09 18.00
C ASP A 42 4.24 1.34 18.98
N ILE A 43 3.01 0.98 18.57
CA ILE A 43 1.82 1.05 19.44
C ILE A 43 1.96 0.11 20.63
N ASN A 44 2.31 -1.15 20.41
CA ASN A 44 2.46 -2.14 21.48
C ASN A 44 3.52 -1.70 22.50
N ARG A 45 4.66 -1.21 22.03
CA ARG A 45 5.71 -0.66 22.88
C ARG A 45 5.23 0.52 23.72
N SER A 46 4.49 1.45 23.09
CA SER A 46 3.93 2.61 23.78
C SER A 46 2.94 2.19 24.86
N LEU A 47 2.05 1.26 24.55
CA LEU A 47 1.07 0.74 25.51
C LEU A 47 1.69 -0.04 26.66
N LYS A 48 2.80 -0.76 26.42
CA LYS A 48 3.59 -1.39 27.51
C LYS A 48 4.19 -0.35 28.45
N LEU A 49 4.71 0.76 27.90
CA LEU A 49 5.22 1.87 28.73
C LEU A 49 4.09 2.51 29.55
N VAL A 50 2.91 2.71 28.92
CA VAL A 50 1.70 3.20 29.61
C VAL A 50 1.31 2.27 30.75
N SER A 51 1.23 0.96 30.52
CA SER A 51 0.91 -0.03 31.56
C SER A 51 1.88 0.05 32.73
N ASN A 52 3.17 0.12 32.47
CA ASN A 52 4.18 0.23 33.50
C ASN A 52 4.08 1.56 34.27
N GLU A 53 3.82 2.69 33.60
CA GLU A 53 3.67 4.00 34.24
C GLU A 53 2.44 4.00 35.15
N ILE A 54 1.33 3.44 34.70
CA ILE A 54 0.09 3.30 35.50
C ILE A 54 0.34 2.48 36.76
N GLN A 55 1.02 1.34 36.66
CA GLN A 55 1.34 0.49 37.81
C GLN A 55 2.23 1.19 38.84
N LEU A 56 3.27 1.88 38.38
CA LEU A 56 4.12 2.66 39.26
C LEU A 56 3.35 3.77 39.98
N HIS A 57 2.41 4.41 39.31
CA HIS A 57 1.56 5.44 39.90
C HIS A 57 0.62 4.88 40.99
N LEU A 58 0.13 3.67 40.78
CA LEU A 58 -0.74 2.97 41.75
C LEU A 58 0.05 2.34 42.91
N GLY A 59 1.38 2.46 42.93
CA GLY A 59 2.27 1.94 43.98
C GLY A 59 2.52 0.45 43.87
N ASP A 60 2.12 -0.18 42.80
CA ASP A 60 2.37 -1.60 42.56
C ASP A 60 3.58 -1.76 41.63
N SER A 61 4.61 -2.44 42.15
CA SER A 61 5.82 -2.78 41.38
C SER A 61 5.79 -4.19 40.79
N SER A 62 4.63 -4.86 40.80
CA SER A 62 4.48 -6.16 40.17
C SER A 62 4.61 -6.03 38.65
N TYR A 63 5.46 -6.85 38.06
CA TYR A 63 5.69 -6.85 36.61
C TYR A 63 4.61 -7.69 35.92
N LEU A 64 3.73 -7.06 35.17
CA LEU A 64 2.79 -7.77 34.29
C LEU A 64 3.56 -8.30 33.07
N ASN A 65 3.60 -9.63 32.95
CA ASN A 65 4.19 -10.26 31.78
C ASN A 65 3.24 -10.08 30.58
N ASP A 66 3.70 -9.32 29.58
CA ASP A 66 2.97 -9.04 28.34
C ASP A 66 1.56 -8.45 28.52
N PRO A 67 1.44 -7.23 29.10
CA PRO A 67 0.15 -6.63 29.46
C PRO A 67 -0.68 -6.22 28.27
N VAL A 68 -0.12 -6.19 27.05
CA VAL A 68 -0.79 -5.67 25.85
C VAL A 68 -1.13 -6.81 24.91
N ASN A 69 -2.43 -6.93 24.56
CA ASN A 69 -2.93 -7.88 23.59
C ASN A 69 -3.58 -7.17 22.42
N GLN A 70 -3.19 -7.49 21.19
CA GLN A 70 -3.86 -7.01 19.99
C GLN A 70 -5.00 -7.96 19.63
N ILE A 71 -6.25 -7.46 19.63
CA ILE A 71 -7.45 -8.25 19.33
C ILE A 71 -7.73 -8.26 17.83
N ASP A 72 -7.63 -7.10 17.19
CA ASP A 72 -7.80 -6.95 15.76
C ASP A 72 -6.76 -5.98 15.18
N LYS A 73 -6.90 -5.62 13.90
CA LYS A 73 -5.93 -4.75 13.21
C LYS A 73 -5.77 -3.38 13.86
N SER A 74 -6.76 -2.86 14.57
CA SER A 74 -6.80 -1.49 15.08
C SER A 74 -7.10 -1.40 16.57
N THR A 75 -7.39 -2.52 17.25
CA THR A 75 -7.80 -2.56 18.65
C THR A 75 -6.77 -3.31 19.49
N PHE A 76 -6.35 -2.67 20.56
CA PHE A 76 -5.43 -3.21 21.56
C PHE A 76 -6.11 -3.19 22.93
N VAL A 77 -5.90 -4.23 23.72
CA VAL A 77 -6.34 -4.33 25.10
C VAL A 77 -5.12 -4.33 26.01
N VAL A 78 -5.19 -3.55 27.06
CA VAL A 78 -4.12 -3.41 28.05
C VAL A 78 -4.65 -3.85 29.40
N LYS A 79 -3.99 -4.82 30.01
CA LYS A 79 -4.28 -5.27 31.39
C LYS A 79 -3.72 -4.29 32.39
N ILE A 80 -4.50 -3.99 33.43
CA ILE A 80 -4.13 -3.18 34.59
C ILE A 80 -4.59 -3.88 35.87
N ILE A 81 -3.98 -3.56 36.99
CA ILE A 81 -4.28 -4.23 38.26
C ILE A 81 -5.45 -3.57 38.98
N GLU A 82 -5.52 -2.24 38.94
CA GLU A 82 -6.54 -1.45 39.64
C GLU A 82 -7.34 -0.55 38.68
N PRO A 83 -8.54 -0.10 39.06
CA PRO A 83 -9.31 0.85 38.30
C PRO A 83 -8.52 2.13 38.01
N LEU A 84 -8.60 2.60 36.78
CA LEU A 84 -7.86 3.74 36.28
C LEU A 84 -8.73 4.98 36.23
N ASP A 85 -8.24 6.13 36.76
CA ASP A 85 -8.89 7.43 36.53
C ASP A 85 -8.85 7.78 35.04
N PRO A 86 -10.01 8.07 34.42
CA PRO A 86 -10.12 8.41 32.98
C PRO A 86 -9.21 9.58 32.56
N TYR A 87 -9.11 10.61 33.40
CA TYR A 87 -8.31 11.79 33.08
C TYR A 87 -6.79 11.47 33.08
N TYR A 88 -6.34 10.66 34.05
CA TYR A 88 -4.98 10.22 34.12
C TYR A 88 -4.63 9.28 32.94
N ALA A 89 -5.55 8.38 32.58
CA ALA A 89 -5.41 7.52 31.40
C ALA A 89 -5.15 8.32 30.12
N GLU A 90 -5.95 9.35 29.88
CA GLU A 90 -5.79 10.22 28.72
C GLU A 90 -4.43 10.90 28.67
N GLN A 91 -3.99 11.45 29.81
CA GLN A 91 -2.69 12.15 29.89
C GLN A 91 -1.52 11.22 29.57
N VAL A 92 -1.51 10.01 30.16
CA VAL A 92 -0.44 9.06 29.97
C VAL A 92 -0.42 8.52 28.55
N LEU A 93 -1.60 8.14 28.00
CA LEU A 93 -1.74 7.66 26.61
C LEU A 93 -1.29 8.73 25.62
N THR A 94 -1.78 9.97 25.76
CA THR A 94 -1.44 11.07 24.85
C THR A 94 0.06 11.37 24.88
N ARG A 95 0.66 11.39 26.07
CA ARG A 95 2.11 11.60 26.24
C ARG A 95 2.92 10.48 25.62
N ALA A 96 2.53 9.23 25.86
CA ALA A 96 3.24 8.05 25.34
C ALA A 96 3.22 8.01 23.81
N PHE A 97 2.07 8.25 23.20
CA PHE A 97 1.95 8.27 21.73
C PHE A 97 2.71 9.44 21.11
N LYS A 98 2.64 10.63 21.73
CA LYS A 98 3.39 11.79 21.25
C LYS A 98 4.92 11.57 21.32
N ASN A 99 5.42 10.98 22.39
CA ASN A 99 6.84 10.67 22.56
C ASN A 99 7.38 9.65 21.54
N GLN A 100 6.51 8.77 21.03
CA GLN A 100 6.86 7.77 20.01
C GLN A 100 6.45 8.23 18.59
N GLU A 101 6.10 9.52 18.40
CA GLU A 101 5.67 10.10 17.12
C GLU A 101 4.47 9.38 16.47
N ILE A 102 3.64 8.76 17.30
CA ILE A 102 2.40 8.12 16.87
C ILE A 102 1.32 9.19 16.79
N ASN A 103 1.19 9.85 15.62
CA ASN A 103 0.22 10.91 15.36
C ASN A 103 -1.12 10.31 14.88
N LEU A 104 -1.68 9.38 15.64
CA LEU A 104 -2.97 8.75 15.36
C LEU A 104 -4.03 9.24 16.34
N ASP A 105 -5.22 9.52 15.82
CA ASP A 105 -6.39 9.68 16.68
C ASP A 105 -6.74 8.32 17.28
N PHE A 106 -7.15 8.32 18.54
CA PHE A 106 -7.49 7.08 19.24
C PHE A 106 -8.72 7.26 20.12
N GLU A 107 -9.40 6.16 20.35
CA GLU A 107 -10.49 6.04 21.30
C GLU A 107 -10.07 5.05 22.36
N TYR A 108 -10.23 5.40 23.65
CA TYR A 108 -9.99 4.48 24.73
C TYR A 108 -11.25 4.21 25.52
N ASN A 109 -11.40 2.97 25.98
CA ASN A 109 -12.55 2.48 26.72
C ASN A 109 -12.05 1.83 28.01
N LEU A 110 -12.57 2.25 29.15
CA LEU A 110 -12.33 1.64 30.45
C LEU A 110 -13.44 0.64 30.75
N TYR A 111 -13.08 -0.54 31.22
CA TYR A 111 -14.01 -1.64 31.48
C TYR A 111 -14.09 -1.96 32.96
N ASP A 112 -15.28 -2.28 33.41
CA ASP A 112 -15.53 -2.86 34.73
C ASP A 112 -15.24 -4.37 34.68
N CYS A 113 -14.33 -4.83 35.53
CA CYS A 113 -13.96 -6.25 35.59
C CYS A 113 -15.09 -7.16 36.11
N PHE A 114 -16.10 -6.62 36.81
CA PHE A 114 -17.19 -7.43 37.38
C PHE A 114 -18.31 -7.71 36.38
N ASN A 115 -18.60 -6.71 35.50
CA ASN A 115 -19.76 -6.76 34.60
C ASN A 115 -19.37 -6.82 33.12
N ASP A 116 -18.07 -6.78 32.78
CA ASP A 116 -17.58 -6.62 31.41
C ASP A 116 -18.23 -5.42 30.69
N SER A 117 -18.68 -4.43 31.45
CA SER A 117 -19.33 -3.22 30.91
C SER A 117 -18.34 -2.10 30.75
N VAL A 118 -18.55 -1.28 29.72
CA VAL A 118 -17.76 -0.07 29.50
C VAL A 118 -18.19 0.97 30.54
N ILE A 119 -17.26 1.42 31.37
CA ILE A 119 -17.48 2.47 32.37
C ILE A 119 -17.32 3.84 31.74
N TYR A 120 -16.33 3.97 30.84
CA TYR A 120 -15.98 5.25 30.26
C TYR A 120 -15.42 5.08 28.86
N THR A 121 -15.82 5.98 27.95
CA THR A 121 -15.35 6.02 26.56
C THR A 121 -14.99 7.46 26.19
N LYS A 122 -13.81 7.62 25.57
CA LYS A 122 -13.41 8.93 25.05
C LYS A 122 -12.57 8.81 23.78
N ALA A 123 -12.90 9.66 22.79
CA ALA A 123 -12.08 9.79 21.58
C ALA A 123 -11.13 10.98 21.74
N VAL A 124 -9.85 10.77 21.46
CA VAL A 124 -8.78 11.77 21.52
C VAL A 124 -8.25 12.03 20.12
N TYR A 125 -8.33 13.29 19.68
CA TYR A 125 -7.86 13.75 18.38
C TYR A 125 -6.54 14.48 18.53
N ILE A 126 -5.43 13.82 18.19
CA ILE A 126 -4.08 14.39 18.36
C ILE A 126 -3.86 15.60 17.46
N ASN A 127 -4.40 15.57 16.24
CA ASN A 127 -4.20 16.64 15.25
C ASN A 127 -5.22 17.78 15.35
N LYS A 128 -6.37 17.60 15.99
CA LYS A 128 -7.44 18.59 16.03
C LYS A 128 -7.64 19.24 17.40
N GLY A 129 -6.92 18.81 18.44
CA GLY A 129 -6.94 19.42 19.77
C GLY A 129 -8.28 19.38 20.51
N LYS A 130 -9.28 18.67 19.99
CA LYS A 130 -10.60 18.49 20.62
C LYS A 130 -10.83 17.03 20.93
N ALA A 131 -10.86 16.69 22.20
CA ALA A 131 -11.42 15.43 22.65
C ALA A 131 -12.94 15.56 22.71
N LEU A 132 -13.64 14.59 22.13
CA LEU A 132 -15.09 14.44 22.26
C LEU A 132 -15.34 13.27 23.19
N GLU A 133 -16.05 13.54 24.27
CA GLU A 133 -16.58 12.49 25.13
C GLU A 133 -17.69 11.77 24.36
N LYS A 134 -17.67 10.45 24.38
CA LYS A 134 -18.67 9.60 23.75
C LYS A 134 -19.35 8.77 24.82
N ASP A 135 -20.66 8.63 24.66
CA ASP A 135 -21.46 7.79 25.57
C ASP A 135 -21.37 6.30 25.21
N ASP A 136 -20.95 5.98 23.98
CA ASP A 136 -20.92 4.59 23.50
C ASP A 136 -19.61 4.33 22.72
N PRO A 137 -18.92 3.19 22.95
CA PRO A 137 -17.70 2.86 22.26
C PRO A 137 -17.94 2.57 20.77
N SER A 138 -17.05 3.05 19.91
CA SER A 138 -17.09 2.76 18.46
C SER A 138 -16.90 1.27 18.19
N VAL A 139 -16.17 0.56 19.06
CA VAL A 139 -15.88 -0.87 18.93
C VAL A 139 -16.17 -1.56 20.27
N LYS A 140 -17.10 -2.50 20.25
CA LYS A 140 -17.33 -3.40 21.39
C LYS A 140 -16.26 -4.48 21.39
N VAL A 141 -15.45 -4.49 22.44
CA VAL A 141 -14.40 -5.49 22.61
C VAL A 141 -14.97 -6.68 23.40
N ASN A 142 -15.05 -7.83 22.75
CA ASN A 142 -15.41 -9.07 23.42
C ASN A 142 -14.14 -9.74 23.97
N TRP A 143 -13.63 -9.16 25.03
CA TRP A 143 -12.45 -9.64 25.75
C TRP A 143 -12.84 -9.96 27.19
N LYS A 144 -12.62 -11.20 27.62
CA LYS A 144 -12.77 -11.58 29.01
C LYS A 144 -11.37 -11.64 29.63
N SER A 145 -11.11 -10.75 30.55
CA SER A 145 -9.95 -10.90 31.43
C SER A 145 -10.30 -11.94 32.49
N GLU A 146 -9.52 -13.01 32.58
CA GLU A 146 -9.73 -14.02 33.64
C GLU A 146 -9.40 -13.43 35.03
N ASP A 147 -8.49 -12.42 35.08
CA ASP A 147 -8.08 -11.71 36.30
C ASP A 147 -7.72 -10.25 36.00
N GLY A 148 -8.39 -9.30 36.64
CA GLY A 148 -8.02 -7.90 36.73
C GLY A 148 -8.75 -6.94 35.78
N HIS A 149 -8.49 -5.66 35.98
CA HIS A 149 -9.04 -4.57 35.18
C HIS A 149 -8.32 -4.48 33.83
N TYR A 150 -8.98 -3.90 32.84
CA TYR A 150 -8.39 -3.65 31.55
C TYR A 150 -9.00 -2.41 30.86
N PHE A 151 -8.27 -1.86 29.94
CA PHE A 151 -8.79 -0.86 29.03
C PHE A 151 -8.46 -1.22 27.58
N SER A 152 -9.28 -0.75 26.65
CA SER A 152 -8.99 -0.90 25.23
C SER A 152 -8.61 0.42 24.60
N VAL A 153 -7.76 0.35 23.57
CA VAL A 153 -7.42 1.49 22.72
C VAL A 153 -7.68 1.09 21.28
N TYR A 154 -8.52 1.88 20.62
CA TYR A 154 -8.90 1.70 19.22
C TYR A 154 -8.36 2.85 18.36
N PHE A 155 -7.78 2.53 17.21
CA PHE A 155 -7.20 3.49 16.27
C PHE A 155 -7.99 3.50 14.96
N PRO A 156 -8.97 4.42 14.78
CA PRO A 156 -9.84 4.45 13.60
C PRO A 156 -9.06 4.70 12.30
N ASN A 157 -8.05 5.57 12.33
CA ASN A 157 -7.32 6.04 11.16
C ASN A 157 -5.96 5.34 10.95
N LYS A 158 -5.74 4.19 11.58
CA LYS A 158 -4.47 3.46 11.47
C LYS A 158 -4.13 3.08 10.03
N SER A 159 -5.11 2.62 9.25
CA SER A 159 -4.91 2.27 7.84
C SER A 159 -4.45 3.48 7.01
N GLU A 160 -5.01 4.66 7.27
CA GLU A 160 -4.61 5.89 6.57
C GLU A 160 -3.16 6.27 6.86
N MET A 161 -2.70 6.07 8.10
CA MET A 161 -1.28 6.29 8.46
C MET A 161 -0.36 5.32 7.71
N VAL A 162 -0.71 4.04 7.63
CA VAL A 162 0.05 3.03 6.87
C VAL A 162 0.13 3.45 5.40
N PHE A 163 -0.99 3.83 4.77
CA PHE A 163 -1.01 4.32 3.40
C PHE A 163 -0.21 5.62 3.24
N GLY A 164 -0.29 6.52 4.21
CA GLY A 164 0.49 7.76 4.20
C GLY A 164 2.00 7.54 4.11
N ARG A 165 2.52 6.52 4.82
CA ARG A 165 3.94 6.14 4.77
C ARG A 165 4.34 5.45 3.46
N LEU A 166 3.37 4.95 2.69
CA LEU A 166 3.58 4.25 1.42
C LEU A 166 3.50 5.15 0.17
N LYS A 167 3.30 6.47 0.32
CA LYS A 167 3.15 7.41 -0.82
C LYS A 167 4.25 7.26 -1.85
N PHE A 168 5.51 7.11 -1.42
CA PHE A 168 6.65 6.93 -2.32
C PHE A 168 6.49 5.67 -3.21
N TRP A 169 6.02 4.57 -2.67
CA TRP A 169 5.80 3.32 -3.41
C TRP A 169 4.68 3.46 -4.44
N PHE A 170 3.62 4.21 -4.11
CA PHE A 170 2.54 4.51 -5.06
C PHE A 170 3.04 5.35 -6.24
N TYR A 171 3.79 6.43 -5.98
CA TYR A 171 4.36 7.24 -7.06
C TYR A 171 5.34 6.46 -7.92
N SER A 172 6.15 5.60 -7.34
CA SER A 172 7.04 4.70 -8.08
C SER A 172 6.27 3.74 -8.98
N SER A 173 5.16 3.18 -8.50
CA SER A 173 4.30 2.29 -9.29
C SER A 173 3.64 3.00 -10.48
N ILE A 174 3.15 4.20 -10.26
CA ILE A 174 2.55 5.04 -11.31
C ILE A 174 3.59 5.38 -12.38
N LEU A 175 4.78 5.82 -11.95
CA LEU A 175 5.88 6.13 -12.86
C LEU A 175 6.26 4.94 -13.75
N LEU A 176 6.37 3.77 -13.15
CA LEU A 176 6.67 2.54 -13.88
C LEU A 176 5.58 2.19 -14.90
N LEU A 177 4.31 2.36 -14.54
CA LEU A 177 3.20 2.13 -15.46
C LEU A 177 3.25 3.09 -16.66
N ILE A 178 3.58 4.36 -16.44
CA ILE A 178 3.77 5.34 -17.51
C ILE A 178 4.89 4.91 -18.45
N ILE A 179 6.02 4.45 -17.91
CA ILE A 179 7.16 3.96 -18.69
C ILE A 179 6.74 2.76 -19.57
N VAL A 180 5.99 1.80 -19.01
CA VAL A 180 5.50 0.64 -19.76
C VAL A 180 4.57 1.07 -20.92
N LEU A 181 3.64 1.98 -20.66
CA LEU A 181 2.76 2.53 -21.68
C LEU A 181 3.54 3.25 -22.78
N PHE A 182 4.53 4.05 -22.41
CA PHE A 182 5.40 4.73 -23.37
C PHE A 182 6.16 3.74 -24.28
N PHE A 183 6.80 2.73 -23.72
CA PHE A 183 7.48 1.72 -24.52
C PHE A 183 6.53 0.94 -25.42
N THR A 184 5.35 0.59 -24.93
CA THR A 184 4.31 -0.06 -25.73
C THR A 184 3.90 0.80 -26.93
N TYR A 185 3.73 2.11 -26.73
CA TYR A 185 3.43 3.06 -27.79
C TYR A 185 4.57 3.15 -28.82
N VAL A 186 5.82 3.26 -28.38
CA VAL A 186 7.00 3.31 -29.26
C VAL A 186 7.13 2.05 -30.12
N ILE A 187 6.96 0.87 -29.50
CA ILE A 187 6.98 -0.41 -30.22
C ILE A 187 5.90 -0.43 -31.32
N ASN A 188 4.69 0.02 -31.01
CA ASN A 188 3.60 0.09 -32.00
C ASN A 188 3.94 1.02 -33.18
N ILE A 189 4.56 2.17 -32.94
CA ILE A 189 5.01 3.08 -33.99
C ILE A 189 6.05 2.40 -34.89
N ILE A 190 7.08 1.78 -34.29
CA ILE A 190 8.14 1.08 -35.04
C ILE A 190 7.55 -0.02 -35.92
N LEU A 191 6.60 -0.79 -35.40
CA LEU A 191 5.94 -1.85 -36.17
C LEU A 191 5.12 -1.31 -37.35
N ARG A 192 4.42 -0.19 -37.14
CA ARG A 192 3.67 0.50 -38.22
C ARG A 192 4.61 1.04 -39.29
N GLN A 193 5.69 1.73 -38.90
CA GLN A 193 6.69 2.27 -39.84
C GLN A 193 7.32 1.13 -40.68
N LYS A 194 7.66 0.05 -40.04
CA LYS A 194 8.23 -1.14 -40.72
C LYS A 194 7.27 -1.72 -41.75
N ARG A 195 6.00 -1.90 -41.40
CA ARG A 195 4.97 -2.39 -42.32
C ARG A 195 4.81 -1.46 -43.53
N LEU A 196 4.84 -0.16 -43.31
CA LEU A 196 4.74 0.84 -44.39
C LEU A 196 5.99 0.77 -45.29
N SER A 197 7.17 0.60 -44.74
CA SER A 197 8.42 0.42 -45.51
C SER A 197 8.42 -0.86 -46.35
N GLU A 198 7.92 -1.97 -45.82
CA GLU A 198 7.76 -3.23 -46.55
C GLU A 198 6.82 -3.03 -47.75
N ILE A 199 5.65 -2.41 -47.54
CA ILE A 199 4.69 -2.11 -48.63
C ILE A 199 5.31 -1.22 -49.72
N LYS A 200 6.06 -0.16 -49.32
CA LYS A 200 6.74 0.72 -50.29
C LYS A 200 7.78 -0.05 -51.10
N THR A 201 8.57 -0.90 -50.50
CA THR A 201 9.59 -1.70 -51.18
C THR A 201 8.96 -2.68 -52.15
N ASP A 202 7.92 -3.39 -51.72
CA ASP A 202 7.18 -4.32 -52.60
C ASP A 202 6.53 -3.60 -53.80
N PHE A 203 5.96 -2.40 -53.55
CA PHE A 203 5.38 -1.55 -54.61
C PHE A 203 6.47 -1.13 -55.62
N ILE A 204 7.63 -0.62 -55.17
CA ILE A 204 8.72 -0.20 -56.03
C ILE A 204 9.23 -1.39 -56.85
N ASN A 205 9.46 -2.57 -56.25
CA ASN A 205 9.93 -3.74 -56.92
C ASN A 205 8.93 -4.21 -58.02
N ASN A 206 7.64 -4.26 -57.70
CA ASN A 206 6.63 -4.65 -58.66
C ASN A 206 6.51 -3.62 -59.82
N MET A 207 6.52 -2.32 -59.51
CA MET A 207 6.52 -1.27 -60.52
C MET A 207 7.74 -1.37 -61.46
N THR A 208 8.92 -1.56 -60.87
CA THR A 208 10.16 -1.72 -61.63
C THR A 208 10.09 -2.93 -62.56
N HIS A 209 9.53 -4.03 -62.10
CA HIS A 209 9.39 -5.25 -62.91
C HIS A 209 8.37 -5.04 -64.02
N GLU A 210 7.18 -4.46 -63.74
CA GLU A 210 6.13 -4.20 -64.70
C GLU A 210 6.54 -3.14 -65.75
N LEU A 211 7.37 -2.17 -65.39
CA LEU A 211 7.90 -1.17 -66.35
C LEU A 211 9.05 -1.69 -67.21
N LYS A 212 9.82 -2.65 -66.72
CA LYS A 212 10.94 -3.22 -67.46
C LYS A 212 10.48 -3.93 -68.74
N THR A 213 9.38 -4.64 -68.74
CA THR A 213 8.83 -5.38 -69.87
C THR A 213 8.45 -4.45 -71.04
N PRO A 214 7.62 -3.41 -70.88
CA PRO A 214 7.26 -2.51 -71.99
C PRO A 214 8.46 -1.71 -72.50
N ILE A 215 9.37 -1.27 -71.58
CA ILE A 215 10.60 -0.55 -71.97
C ILE A 215 11.49 -1.44 -72.86
N SER A 216 11.69 -2.70 -72.49
CA SER A 216 12.47 -3.66 -73.28
C SER A 216 11.82 -3.91 -74.64
N THR A 217 10.50 -3.99 -74.73
CA THR A 217 9.75 -4.15 -76.00
C THR A 217 9.92 -2.94 -76.89
N ILE A 218 9.85 -1.72 -76.35
CA ILE A 218 10.06 -0.47 -77.11
C ILE A 218 11.51 -0.39 -77.61
N ALA A 219 12.48 -0.71 -76.77
CA ALA A 219 13.90 -0.74 -77.16
C ALA A 219 14.18 -1.72 -78.31
N LEU A 220 13.61 -2.92 -78.21
CA LEU A 220 13.77 -3.95 -79.27
C LEU A 220 13.08 -3.51 -80.57
N SER A 221 11.89 -2.90 -80.50
CA SER A 221 11.16 -2.40 -81.66
C SER A 221 11.89 -1.25 -82.34
N SER A 222 12.56 -0.37 -81.58
CA SER A 222 13.39 0.72 -82.14
C SER A 222 14.68 0.24 -82.82
N GLU A 223 15.21 -0.86 -82.33
CA GLU A 223 16.44 -1.46 -82.92
C GLU A 223 16.17 -2.17 -84.25
N VAL A 224 14.92 -2.64 -84.48
CA VAL A 224 14.52 -3.26 -85.75
C VAL A 224 14.17 -2.22 -86.79
N LEU A 225 13.93 -0.96 -86.48
CA LEU A 225 13.56 0.12 -87.36
C LEU A 225 14.74 0.95 -87.87
N ILE A 226 15.95 0.63 -87.46
CA ILE A 226 17.23 1.20 -87.95
C ILE A 226 17.93 0.15 -88.83
#